data_a8ba17725dbadf1adff263d922dc8ecc
#
_entry.id   a8ba17725dbadf1adff263d922dc8ecc
#
_cell.length_a   1.000
_cell.length_b   1.000
_cell.length_c   1.000
_cell.angle_alpha   90.00
_cell.angle_beta   90.00
_cell.angle_gamma   90.00
#
_symmetry.space_group_name_H-M   'P 1'
#
loop_
_entity.id
_entity.type
_entity.pdbx_description
1 polymer ?
#
loop_
_entity_poly.entity_id
_entity_poly.type
_entity_poly.pdbx_seq_one_letter_code
_entity_poly.pdbx_strand_id
1 'polypeptide(L)'
;EFRSSSDRSLFGGIELAYGDYYGGSSTRGEIDLSWRPSRFIQLDGEIDSTLARLPQEDFEAVTGSLGLRVTPTTQLSFNGIAQYDNHSETIGLNFRIRYIIQSGSDLFLVLNKGFEREEEGDRRSFRTTKTEAVAKLGWTFQF
;
A
#
# COMPACT_ATOMS: atom_id res chain seq x y z
N GLU A 1 -12.48 -12.25 -13.95
CA GLU A 1 -12.01 -12.36 -12.55
C GLU A 1 -11.55 -13.79 -12.29
N PHE A 2 -10.39 -13.95 -11.73
CA PHE A 2 -9.85 -15.21 -11.22
C PHE A 2 -9.31 -14.98 -9.81
N ARG A 3 -9.70 -15.83 -8.85
CA ARG A 3 -9.27 -15.69 -7.46
C ARG A 3 -8.89 -17.05 -6.87
N SER A 4 -7.73 -17.14 -6.24
CA SER A 4 -7.27 -18.31 -5.51
C SER A 4 -7.89 -18.37 -4.11
N SER A 5 -7.93 -19.56 -3.49
CA SER A 5 -8.44 -19.74 -2.13
C SER A 5 -7.56 -19.06 -1.09
N SER A 6 -8.19 -18.29 -0.18
CA SER A 6 -7.54 -17.59 0.93
C SER A 6 -7.00 -18.51 2.05
N ASP A 7 -7.31 -19.81 2.00
CA ASP A 7 -6.84 -20.80 2.99
C ASP A 7 -5.38 -21.21 2.77
N ARG A 8 -4.80 -20.83 1.65
CA ARG A 8 -3.39 -21.12 1.31
C ARG A 8 -2.46 -20.05 1.90
N SER A 9 -1.21 -20.44 2.14
CA SER A 9 -0.16 -19.50 2.55
C SER A 9 0.16 -18.45 1.47
N LEU A 10 -0.13 -18.76 0.22
CA LEU A 10 -0.04 -17.86 -0.92
C LEU A 10 -1.37 -17.90 -1.67
N PHE A 11 -2.00 -16.76 -1.83
CA PHE A 11 -3.24 -16.60 -2.59
C PHE A 11 -3.27 -15.22 -3.26
N GLY A 12 -4.11 -15.09 -4.28
CA GLY A 12 -4.24 -13.84 -5.00
C GLY A 12 -5.33 -13.92 -6.05
N GLY A 13 -5.55 -12.81 -6.70
CA GLY A 13 -6.53 -12.63 -7.75
C GLY A 13 -6.01 -11.81 -8.91
N ILE A 14 -6.69 -11.96 -10.02
CA ILE A 14 -6.51 -11.14 -11.22
C ILE A 14 -7.90 -10.76 -11.71
N GLU A 15 -8.11 -9.48 -11.91
CA GLU A 15 -9.32 -8.95 -12.53
C GLU A 15 -8.95 -8.14 -13.77
N LEU A 16 -9.70 -8.36 -14.85
CA LEU A 16 -9.58 -7.61 -16.10
C LEU A 16 -10.98 -7.15 -16.50
N ALA A 17 -11.11 -5.87 -16.76
CA ALA A 17 -12.33 -5.25 -17.25
C ALA A 17 -12.01 -4.43 -18.50
N TYR A 18 -12.92 -4.48 -19.48
CA TYR A 18 -12.87 -3.68 -20.70
C TYR A 18 -14.26 -3.09 -20.95
N GLY A 19 -14.31 -1.85 -21.38
CA GLY A 19 -15.59 -1.19 -21.66
C GLY A 19 -15.42 0.15 -22.36
N ASP A 20 -16.57 0.71 -22.75
CA ASP A 20 -16.65 2.05 -23.32
C ASP A 20 -16.46 3.09 -22.24
N TYR A 21 -15.71 4.15 -22.54
CA TYR A 21 -15.41 5.22 -21.61
C TYR A 21 -15.31 6.57 -22.33
N TYR A 22 -16.24 7.48 -22.08
CA TYR A 22 -16.29 8.85 -22.63
C TYR A 22 -16.06 8.96 -24.16
N GLY A 23 -16.68 8.07 -24.93
CA GLY A 23 -16.57 8.03 -26.39
C GLY A 23 -15.30 7.36 -26.93
N GLY A 24 -14.52 6.78 -26.06
CA GLY A 24 -13.39 5.88 -26.33
C GLY A 24 -13.56 4.55 -25.62
N SER A 25 -12.47 3.91 -25.26
CA SER A 25 -12.48 2.63 -24.54
C SER A 25 -11.53 2.68 -23.34
N SER A 26 -11.83 1.90 -22.30
CA SER A 26 -10.92 1.68 -21.19
C SER A 26 -10.66 0.20 -20.94
N THR A 27 -9.44 -0.09 -20.53
CA THR A 27 -9.02 -1.40 -20.03
C THR A 27 -8.51 -1.20 -18.62
N ARG A 28 -9.10 -1.91 -17.64
CA ARG A 28 -8.63 -1.94 -16.26
C ARG A 28 -8.12 -3.33 -15.94
N GLY A 29 -6.96 -3.39 -15.30
CA GLY A 29 -6.36 -4.60 -14.76
C GLY A 29 -6.03 -4.42 -13.29
N GLU A 30 -6.37 -5.41 -12.47
CA GLU A 30 -6.04 -5.47 -11.05
C GLU A 30 -5.38 -6.82 -10.77
N ILE A 31 -4.28 -6.78 -10.02
CA ILE A 31 -3.58 -7.97 -9.53
C ILE A 31 -3.39 -7.80 -8.04
N ASP A 32 -3.91 -8.74 -7.27
CA ASP A 32 -3.67 -8.83 -5.84
C ASP A 32 -2.92 -10.11 -5.49
N LEU A 33 -2.00 -10.02 -4.53
CA LEU A 33 -1.23 -11.14 -4.02
C LEU A 33 -1.07 -11.02 -2.51
N SER A 34 -1.37 -12.09 -1.78
CA SER A 34 -1.13 -12.19 -0.35
C SER A 34 -0.29 -13.41 -0.03
N TRP A 35 0.78 -13.20 0.71
CA TRP A 35 1.70 -14.25 1.11
C TRP A 35 1.87 -14.27 2.63
N ARG A 36 1.57 -15.42 3.24
CA ARG A 36 1.69 -15.69 4.68
C ARG A 36 2.71 -16.79 4.93
N PRO A 37 4.02 -16.49 4.89
CA PRO A 37 5.07 -17.49 5.12
C PRO A 37 5.04 -18.08 6.53
N SER A 38 4.46 -17.38 7.48
CA SER A 38 4.26 -17.85 8.85
C SER A 38 3.04 -17.18 9.49
N ARG A 39 2.63 -17.68 10.65
CA ARG A 39 1.57 -17.04 11.45
C ARG A 39 1.92 -15.62 11.94
N PHE A 40 3.17 -15.24 11.85
CA PHE A 40 3.66 -13.95 12.35
C PHE A 40 3.87 -12.92 11.24
N ILE A 41 3.92 -13.36 9.98
CA ILE A 41 4.31 -12.52 8.84
C ILE A 41 3.25 -12.63 7.75
N GLN A 42 2.81 -11.49 7.26
CA GLN A 42 1.96 -11.36 6.08
C GLN A 42 2.50 -10.25 5.20
N LEU A 43 2.57 -10.54 3.91
CA LEU A 43 2.88 -9.61 2.84
C LEU A 43 1.68 -9.54 1.90
N ASP A 44 1.27 -8.34 1.56
CA ASP A 44 0.17 -8.07 0.64
C ASP A 44 0.69 -7.13 -0.46
N GLY A 45 0.46 -7.47 -1.71
CA GLY A 45 0.81 -6.65 -2.86
C GLY A 45 -0.41 -6.46 -3.74
N GLU A 46 -0.56 -5.27 -4.30
CA GLU A 46 -1.65 -4.91 -5.20
C GLU A 46 -1.11 -3.98 -6.30
N ILE A 47 -1.53 -4.22 -7.51
CA ILE A 47 -1.24 -3.37 -8.66
C ILE A 47 -2.54 -3.16 -9.42
N ASP A 48 -2.92 -1.90 -9.57
CA ASP A 48 -4.02 -1.44 -10.42
C ASP A 48 -3.44 -0.73 -11.65
N SER A 49 -3.97 -1.04 -12.81
CA SER A 49 -3.65 -0.35 -14.06
C SER A 49 -4.93 -0.01 -14.81
N THR A 50 -5.06 1.25 -15.22
CA THR A 50 -6.14 1.71 -16.07
C THR A 50 -5.55 2.39 -17.30
N LEU A 51 -5.88 1.84 -18.46
CA LEU A 51 -5.55 2.38 -19.77
C LEU A 51 -6.84 2.89 -20.41
N ALA A 52 -6.97 4.18 -20.63
CA ALA A 52 -8.10 4.78 -21.33
C ALA A 52 -7.62 5.38 -22.66
N ARG A 53 -8.25 4.95 -23.74
CA ARG A 53 -8.02 5.50 -25.09
C ARG A 53 -9.19 6.41 -25.44
N LEU A 54 -8.93 7.69 -25.42
CA LEU A 54 -9.93 8.72 -25.66
C LEU A 54 -9.68 9.42 -27.00
N PRO A 55 -10.71 10.01 -27.64
CA PRO A 55 -10.53 10.71 -28.91
C PRO A 55 -9.60 11.93 -28.84
N GLN A 56 -9.33 12.45 -27.65
CA GLN A 56 -8.53 13.66 -27.41
C GLN A 56 -7.15 13.34 -26.87
N GLU A 57 -7.03 12.37 -25.97
CA GLU A 57 -5.77 12.01 -25.32
C GLU A 57 -5.87 10.61 -24.69
N ASP A 58 -4.82 9.82 -24.82
CA ASP A 58 -4.71 8.55 -24.10
C ASP A 58 -4.27 8.81 -22.66
N PHE A 59 -4.86 8.08 -21.72
CA PHE A 59 -4.59 8.18 -20.30
C PHE A 59 -4.14 6.83 -19.74
N GLU A 60 -3.05 6.85 -18.99
CA GLU A 60 -2.53 5.68 -18.29
C GLU A 60 -2.33 6.00 -16.81
N ALA A 61 -3.03 5.28 -15.94
CA ALA A 61 -2.84 5.32 -14.51
C ALA A 61 -2.40 3.94 -14.00
N VAL A 62 -1.31 3.91 -13.26
CA VAL A 62 -0.82 2.72 -12.57
C VAL A 62 -0.57 3.07 -11.11
N THR A 63 -1.22 2.33 -10.22
CA THR A 63 -0.97 2.41 -8.79
C THR A 63 -0.47 1.06 -8.29
N GLY A 64 0.43 1.09 -7.32
CA GLY A 64 0.93 -0.11 -6.68
C GLY A 64 1.00 0.05 -5.17
N SER A 65 0.68 -0.99 -4.44
CA SER A 65 0.83 -1.03 -3.00
C SER A 65 1.54 -2.30 -2.53
N LEU A 66 2.35 -2.17 -1.49
CA LEU A 66 3.00 -3.28 -0.81
C LEU A 66 2.83 -3.12 0.69
N GLY A 67 2.12 -4.07 1.30
CA GLY A 67 1.88 -4.13 2.73
C GLY A 67 2.72 -5.20 3.41
N LEU A 68 3.27 -4.88 4.57
CA LEU A 68 3.95 -5.82 5.45
C LEU A 68 3.33 -5.76 6.84
N ARG A 69 2.92 -6.92 7.35
CA ARG A 69 2.48 -7.09 8.75
C ARG A 69 3.37 -8.13 9.43
N VAL A 70 3.93 -7.76 10.57
CA VAL A 70 4.73 -8.67 11.42
C VAL A 70 4.21 -8.58 12.85
N THR A 71 3.79 -9.71 13.42
CA THR A 71 3.24 -9.82 14.78
C THR A 71 4.01 -10.88 15.57
N PRO A 72 5.23 -10.58 16.04
CA PRO A 72 6.09 -11.56 16.72
C PRO A 72 5.46 -12.07 18.01
N THR A 73 4.69 -11.23 18.68
CA THR A 73 3.97 -11.56 19.93
C THR A 73 2.56 -10.97 19.89
N THR A 74 1.72 -11.34 20.85
CA THR A 74 0.39 -10.73 21.04
C THR A 74 0.45 -9.26 21.45
N GLN A 75 1.60 -8.81 21.97
CA GLN A 75 1.82 -7.46 22.46
C GLN A 75 2.50 -6.55 21.44
N LEU A 76 3.27 -7.10 20.48
CA LEU A 76 4.06 -6.33 19.53
C LEU A 76 3.61 -6.57 18.10
N SER A 77 3.31 -5.50 17.38
CA SER A 77 3.01 -5.54 15.96
C SER A 77 3.71 -4.42 15.19
N PHE A 78 4.14 -4.77 13.99
CA PHE A 78 4.71 -3.87 13.00
C PHE A 78 3.83 -3.92 11.77
N ASN A 79 3.48 -2.76 11.21
CA ASN A 79 2.76 -2.64 9.96
C ASN A 79 3.50 -1.62 9.10
N GLY A 80 3.76 -1.98 7.86
CA GLY A 80 4.36 -1.12 6.86
C GLY A 80 3.52 -1.12 5.61
N ILE A 81 3.38 0.02 4.96
CA ILE A 81 2.76 0.18 3.63
C ILE A 81 3.67 1.06 2.80
N ALA A 82 3.97 0.61 1.59
CA ALA A 82 4.56 1.40 0.53
C ALA A 82 3.54 1.52 -0.60
N GLN A 83 3.34 2.72 -1.13
CA GLN A 83 2.42 3.00 -2.22
C GLN A 83 3.13 3.80 -3.29
N TYR A 84 2.87 3.49 -4.55
CA TYR A 84 3.36 4.21 -5.71
C TYR A 84 2.20 4.61 -6.60
N ASP A 85 2.27 5.80 -7.15
CA ASP A 85 1.32 6.33 -8.13
C ASP A 85 2.13 6.95 -9.29
N ASN A 86 1.88 6.46 -10.51
CA ASN A 86 2.60 6.94 -11.69
C ASN A 86 2.11 8.30 -12.19
N HIS A 87 0.85 8.65 -11.90
CA HIS A 87 0.27 9.92 -12.36
C HIS A 87 0.81 11.09 -11.54
N SER A 88 0.88 10.94 -10.23
CA SER A 88 1.49 11.92 -9.33
C SER A 88 3.01 11.75 -9.20
N GLU A 89 3.58 10.66 -9.75
CA GLU A 89 4.99 10.26 -9.63
C GLU A 89 5.49 10.24 -8.17
N THR A 90 4.62 9.80 -7.26
CA THR A 90 4.88 9.81 -5.82
C THR A 90 5.08 8.42 -5.25
N ILE A 91 5.90 8.34 -4.21
CA ILE A 91 6.02 7.17 -3.34
C ILE A 91 5.64 7.59 -1.93
N GLY A 92 4.67 6.90 -1.35
CA GLY A 92 4.27 7.04 0.04
C GLY A 92 4.73 5.85 0.87
N LEU A 93 5.35 6.11 2.02
CA LEU A 93 5.68 5.09 3.01
C LEU A 93 4.98 5.42 4.32
N ASN A 94 4.28 4.44 4.88
CA ASN A 94 3.73 4.50 6.23
C ASN A 94 4.25 3.30 7.01
N PHE A 95 4.83 3.55 8.17
CA PHE A 95 5.30 2.52 9.06
C PHE A 95 4.74 2.75 10.45
N ARG A 96 4.19 1.70 11.08
CA ARG A 96 3.57 1.74 12.40
C ARG A 96 4.08 0.61 13.27
N ILE A 97 4.47 0.96 14.48
CA ILE A 97 4.74 0.03 15.57
C ILE A 97 3.66 0.21 16.62
N ARG A 98 3.09 -0.89 17.09
CA ARG A 98 2.21 -0.90 18.27
C ARG A 98 2.77 -1.87 19.30
N TYR A 99 2.90 -1.38 20.53
CA TYR A 99 3.28 -2.20 21.66
C TYR A 99 2.22 -2.08 22.76
N ILE A 100 1.59 -3.21 23.13
CA ILE A 100 0.61 -3.29 24.21
C ILE A 100 1.39 -3.50 25.51
N ILE A 101 1.37 -2.51 26.38
CA ILE A 101 2.04 -2.55 27.68
C ILE A 101 1.24 -3.43 28.64
N GLN A 102 -0.07 -3.20 28.69
CA GLN A 102 -1.05 -3.97 29.43
C GLN A 102 -2.44 -3.75 28.83
N SER A 103 -3.45 -4.49 29.30
CA SER A 103 -4.82 -4.30 28.84
C SER A 103 -5.27 -2.85 29.00
N GLY A 104 -5.69 -2.22 27.90
CA GLY A 104 -6.10 -0.82 27.86
C GLY A 104 -4.96 0.20 27.78
N SER A 105 -3.69 -0.24 27.72
CA SER A 105 -2.54 0.68 27.61
C SER A 105 -1.61 0.24 26.50
N ASP A 106 -1.42 1.12 25.52
CA ASP A 106 -0.58 0.86 24.37
C ASP A 106 0.25 2.07 23.91
N LEU A 107 1.39 1.77 23.31
CA LEU A 107 2.28 2.72 22.67
C LEU A 107 2.19 2.53 21.15
N PHE A 108 1.99 3.64 20.45
CA PHE A 108 2.06 3.70 18.99
C PHE A 108 3.21 4.60 18.56
N LEU A 109 3.97 4.12 17.61
CA LEU A 109 4.94 4.91 16.85
C LEU A 109 4.53 4.85 15.39
N VAL A 110 4.42 5.98 14.74
CA VAL A 110 4.05 6.09 13.32
C VAL A 110 5.10 6.95 12.62
N LEU A 111 5.60 6.45 11.51
CA LEU A 111 6.48 7.18 10.60
C LEU A 111 5.84 7.23 9.23
N ASN A 112 5.61 8.42 8.73
CA ASN A 112 5.17 8.69 7.36
C ASN A 112 6.30 9.36 6.59
N LYS A 113 6.54 8.88 5.36
CA LYS A 113 7.52 9.49 4.47
C LYS A 113 6.96 9.53 3.05
N GLY A 114 7.06 10.70 2.43
CA GLY A 114 6.65 10.94 1.05
C GLY A 114 7.85 11.30 0.20
N PHE A 115 7.83 10.81 -1.04
CA PHE A 115 8.81 11.12 -2.06
C PHE A 115 8.07 11.49 -3.33
N GLU A 116 8.61 12.42 -4.07
CA GLU A 116 8.14 12.84 -5.38
C GLU A 116 9.31 12.74 -6.35
N ARG A 117 9.01 12.35 -7.56
CA ARG A 117 10.00 12.31 -8.62
C ARG A 117 10.35 13.72 -9.06
N GLU A 118 11.62 14.01 -9.14
CA GLU A 118 12.17 15.25 -9.63
C GLU A 118 13.03 14.97 -10.87
N GLU A 119 12.73 15.68 -11.95
CA GLU A 119 13.53 15.64 -13.18
C GLU A 119 14.46 16.87 -13.18
N GLU A 120 15.73 16.66 -12.89
CA GLU A 120 16.76 17.70 -13.00
C GLU A 120 17.71 17.35 -14.15
N GLY A 121 17.42 17.91 -15.34
CA GLY A 121 18.15 17.61 -16.57
C GLY A 121 18.01 16.14 -16.99
N ASP A 122 19.12 15.44 -17.16
CA ASP A 122 19.15 14.02 -17.58
C ASP A 122 19.10 13.02 -16.40
N ARG A 123 18.96 13.52 -15.16
CA ARG A 123 18.91 12.71 -13.94
C ARG A 123 17.50 12.65 -13.38
N ARG A 124 17.02 11.43 -13.24
CA ARG A 124 15.77 11.12 -12.53
C ARG A 124 16.07 10.74 -11.09
N SER A 125 15.58 11.49 -10.13
CA SER A 125 15.78 11.25 -8.70
C SER A 125 14.47 11.39 -7.93
N PHE A 126 14.38 10.73 -6.77
CA PHE A 126 13.25 10.93 -5.83
C PHE A 126 13.70 11.86 -4.72
N ARG A 127 12.96 12.97 -4.56
CA ARG A 127 13.13 13.90 -3.46
C ARG A 127 12.12 13.62 -2.35
N THR A 128 12.59 13.68 -1.11
CA THR A 128 11.70 13.61 0.06
C THR A 128 10.85 14.88 0.13
N THR A 129 9.53 14.73 0.08
CA THR A 129 8.58 15.85 0.18
C THR A 129 8.03 16.01 1.59
N LYS A 130 7.86 14.89 2.30
CA LYS A 130 7.29 14.89 3.65
C LYS A 130 7.97 13.82 4.51
N THR A 131 8.27 14.20 5.75
CA THR A 131 8.61 13.24 6.81
C THR A 131 7.85 13.64 8.07
N GLU A 132 7.11 12.71 8.63
CA GLU A 132 6.32 12.91 9.83
C GLU A 132 6.50 11.71 10.75
N ALA A 133 6.84 11.97 12.02
CA ALA A 133 6.94 10.95 13.03
C ALA A 133 6.02 11.32 14.20
N VAL A 134 5.19 10.37 14.62
CA VAL A 134 4.23 10.55 15.71
C VAL A 134 4.40 9.43 16.72
N ALA A 135 4.51 9.78 18.00
CA ALA A 135 4.41 8.83 19.09
C ALA A 135 3.13 9.14 19.90
N LYS A 136 2.35 8.10 20.17
CA LYS A 136 1.13 8.19 20.98
C LYS A 136 1.14 7.13 22.06
N LEU A 137 0.91 7.55 23.29
CA LEU A 137 0.70 6.67 24.45
C LEU A 137 -0.79 6.71 24.82
N GLY A 138 -1.46 5.55 24.75
CA GLY A 138 -2.79 5.35 25.27
C GLY A 138 -2.69 4.73 26.67
N TRP A 139 -3.44 5.25 27.64
CA TRP A 139 -3.51 4.69 28.98
C TRP A 139 -4.94 4.70 29.50
N THR A 140 -5.46 3.53 29.85
CA THR A 140 -6.80 3.39 30.43
C THR A 140 -6.70 3.02 31.91
N PHE A 141 -7.31 3.84 32.74
CA PHE A 141 -7.47 3.55 34.15
C PHE A 141 -8.79 2.81 34.36
N GLN A 142 -8.75 1.65 35.01
CA GLN A 142 -9.94 0.95 35.46
C GLN A 142 -10.04 1.18 36.99
N PHE A 143 -11.15 1.75 37.42
CA PHE A 143 -11.49 1.96 38.82
C PHE A 143 -12.44 0.87 39.30
#